data_ce5a648e1b93cccd6c96a92eca279767
#
_entry.id   ce5a648e1b93cccd6c96a92eca279767
#
_cell.length_a   1.000
_cell.length_b   1.000
_cell.length_c   1.000
_cell.angle_alpha   90.00
_cell.angle_beta   90.00
_cell.angle_gamma   90.00
#
_symmetry.space_group_name_H-M   'P 1'
#
loop_
_entity.id
_entity.type
_entity.pdbx_description
1 polymer ?
#
loop_
_entity_poly.entity_id
_entity_poly.type
_entity_poly.pdbx_seq_one_letter_code
_entity_poly.pdbx_strand_id
1 'polypeptide(L)'
;MEKNITGEKMLSHIDRIAGEKKPITADIFLTNYCNNRCPYCTYGRWELDTGAQAMRYEDFITYAKRLAVMGVQGFILTGGGEPTINPDFEKIAGWLTENNFQWGINTNFNKLVKVKPNYLKVSLDAYSNESYEQLRGVAAYETVRENIKAYAAWKKENSPGTSLGIQQLVKEPEDVKRFYYANKDLDVDYMVFRPVESTAGSYYRDERKKRDAEEIKKIVSDMAMDDERVTLNFKWGLLDRQEERCTASWAQMALNEKGEVMYCCHKPYQIIGHIMDEDILAKKMAAVTDMSMCDIPCRMTAPNLEVKKMEQARKDACFI
;
A
#
# COMPACT_ATOMS: atom_id res chain seq x y z
N MET A 1 19.70 3.68 16.43
CA MET A 1 18.75 3.97 15.35
C MET A 1 18.60 2.71 14.54
N GLU A 2 17.43 2.11 14.54
CA GLU A 2 17.15 0.86 13.84
C GLU A 2 17.30 1.11 12.33
N LYS A 3 18.40 0.65 11.76
CA LYS A 3 18.79 0.94 10.36
C LYS A 3 17.84 0.34 9.31
N ASN A 4 16.97 -0.58 9.69
CA ASN A 4 16.20 -1.41 8.76
C ASN A 4 14.68 -1.32 8.98
N ILE A 5 14.18 -0.16 9.40
CA ILE A 5 12.74 0.14 9.41
C ILE A 5 12.41 1.03 8.23
N THR A 6 11.36 0.68 7.46
CA THR A 6 10.85 1.58 6.41
C THR A 6 10.36 2.87 7.05
N GLY A 7 10.84 4.02 6.57
CA GLY A 7 10.44 5.32 7.10
C GLY A 7 8.95 5.64 6.88
N GLU A 8 8.42 6.51 7.72
CA GLU A 8 7.08 7.09 7.57
C GLU A 8 7.09 8.14 6.47
N LYS A 9 7.05 7.70 5.22
CA LYS A 9 7.20 8.56 4.03
C LYS A 9 6.24 9.75 4.00
N MET A 10 5.06 9.64 4.61
CA MET A 10 4.09 10.75 4.66
C MET A 10 4.60 11.92 5.50
N LEU A 11 5.37 11.68 6.55
CA LEU A 11 5.95 12.75 7.38
C LEU A 11 6.99 13.60 6.64
N SER A 12 7.68 13.05 5.65
CA SER A 12 8.61 13.83 4.83
C SER A 12 7.91 14.91 3.98
N HIS A 13 6.58 14.87 3.91
CA HIS A 13 5.74 15.83 3.20
C HIS A 13 4.84 16.65 4.13
N ILE A 14 5.16 16.69 5.42
CA ILE A 14 4.27 17.31 6.43
C ILE A 14 3.99 18.79 6.14
N ASP A 15 4.97 19.53 5.61
CA ASP A 15 4.80 20.94 5.23
C ASP A 15 3.73 21.11 4.15
N ARG A 16 3.70 20.21 3.18
CA ARG A 16 2.68 20.21 2.13
C ARG A 16 1.33 19.76 2.65
N ILE A 17 1.31 18.77 3.53
CA ILE A 17 0.07 18.26 4.14
C ILE A 17 -0.52 19.33 5.05
N ALA A 18 0.20 19.78 6.04
CA ALA A 18 -0.33 20.69 7.04
C ALA A 18 -0.30 22.16 6.61
N GLY A 19 0.71 22.58 5.83
CA GLY A 19 0.87 23.96 5.34
C GLY A 19 0.03 24.26 4.11
N GLU A 20 0.30 23.57 3.00
CA GLU A 20 -0.35 23.83 1.70
C GLU A 20 -1.72 23.13 1.57
N LYS A 21 -2.03 22.15 2.42
CA LYS A 21 -3.23 21.31 2.36
C LYS A 21 -3.43 20.65 0.99
N LYS A 22 -2.35 20.07 0.44
CA LYS A 22 -2.36 19.35 -0.83
C LYS A 22 -2.16 17.85 -0.64
N PRO A 23 -2.90 16.98 -1.36
CA PRO A 23 -2.65 15.55 -1.37
C PRO A 23 -1.26 15.27 -1.97
N ILE A 24 -0.62 14.20 -1.48
CA ILE A 24 0.73 13.82 -1.90
C ILE A 24 0.70 12.62 -2.83
N THR A 25 -0.17 11.64 -2.55
CA THR A 25 -0.20 10.38 -3.27
C THR A 25 -1.63 9.95 -3.55
N ALA A 26 -1.80 9.13 -4.58
CA ALA A 26 -3.07 8.49 -4.90
C ALA A 26 -2.90 6.97 -5.02
N ASP A 27 -3.70 6.21 -4.27
CA ASP A 27 -3.94 4.79 -4.51
C ASP A 27 -5.01 4.67 -5.60
N ILE A 28 -4.69 4.02 -6.71
CA ILE A 28 -5.62 3.84 -7.82
C ILE A 28 -5.90 2.36 -8.02
N PHE A 29 -7.18 2.00 -7.95
CA PHE A 29 -7.68 0.67 -8.21
C PHE A 29 -8.04 0.58 -9.69
N LEU A 30 -7.23 -0.11 -10.45
CA LEU A 30 -7.44 -0.23 -11.89
C LEU A 30 -8.57 -1.20 -12.25
N THR A 31 -8.92 -2.08 -11.33
CA THR A 31 -9.99 -3.06 -11.50
C THR A 31 -10.45 -3.57 -10.13
N ASN A 32 -11.70 -4.03 -10.06
CA ASN A 32 -12.23 -4.73 -8.89
C ASN A 32 -12.05 -6.25 -8.99
N TYR A 33 -11.59 -6.77 -10.13
CA TYR A 33 -11.35 -8.20 -10.34
C TYR A 33 -9.95 -8.61 -9.91
N CYS A 34 -9.81 -9.82 -9.32
CA CYS A 34 -8.52 -10.38 -8.90
C CYS A 34 -8.44 -11.85 -9.29
N ASN A 35 -7.27 -12.27 -9.75
CA ASN A 35 -6.97 -13.69 -10.03
C ASN A 35 -6.50 -14.48 -8.80
N ASN A 36 -6.47 -13.85 -7.60
CA ASN A 36 -6.32 -14.52 -6.31
C ASN A 36 -7.65 -14.55 -5.56
N ARG A 37 -7.71 -15.34 -4.48
CA ARG A 37 -8.91 -15.52 -3.62
C ARG A 37 -8.50 -15.49 -2.14
N CYS A 38 -7.70 -14.47 -1.75
CA CYS A 38 -7.16 -14.35 -0.40
C CYS A 38 -8.28 -14.27 0.65
N PRO A 39 -8.30 -15.17 1.66
CA PRO A 39 -9.38 -15.19 2.67
C PRO A 39 -9.39 -13.96 3.59
N TYR A 40 -8.29 -13.21 3.65
CA TYR A 40 -8.13 -11.99 4.48
C TYR A 40 -8.03 -10.71 3.64
N CYS A 41 -8.49 -10.74 2.38
CA CYS A 41 -8.47 -9.56 1.54
C CYS A 41 -9.44 -8.50 2.09
N THR A 42 -8.96 -7.27 2.26
CA THR A 42 -9.78 -6.15 2.72
C THR A 42 -10.94 -5.83 1.77
N TYR A 43 -10.75 -6.14 0.49
CA TYR A 43 -11.74 -5.88 -0.56
C TYR A 43 -12.66 -7.07 -0.80
N GLY A 44 -12.34 -8.24 -0.23
CA GLY A 44 -13.10 -9.46 -0.42
C GLY A 44 -13.19 -9.87 -1.89
N ARG A 45 -14.38 -10.27 -2.31
CA ARG A 45 -14.70 -10.59 -3.70
C ARG A 45 -15.67 -9.56 -4.26
N TRP A 46 -15.23 -8.33 -4.30
CA TRP A 46 -16.05 -7.18 -4.70
C TRP A 46 -16.66 -7.34 -6.10
N GLU A 47 -15.96 -8.02 -7.00
CA GLU A 47 -16.47 -8.33 -8.34
C GLU A 47 -17.73 -9.20 -8.34
N LEU A 48 -17.98 -9.98 -7.28
CA LEU A 48 -19.19 -10.78 -7.17
C LEU A 48 -20.45 -9.95 -6.91
N ASP A 49 -20.29 -8.83 -6.21
CA ASP A 49 -21.40 -7.96 -5.84
C ASP A 49 -21.70 -6.92 -6.93
N THR A 50 -20.67 -6.50 -7.66
CA THR A 50 -20.74 -5.34 -8.59
C THR A 50 -20.47 -5.70 -10.04
N GLY A 51 -20.14 -6.96 -10.36
CA GLY A 51 -19.62 -7.40 -11.65
C GLY A 51 -18.16 -6.97 -11.87
N ALA A 52 -17.44 -7.67 -12.71
CA ALA A 52 -16.05 -7.34 -13.03
C ALA A 52 -15.98 -6.05 -13.83
N GLN A 53 -15.22 -5.09 -13.33
CA GLN A 53 -15.03 -3.76 -13.93
C GLN A 53 -13.56 -3.40 -13.97
N ALA A 54 -13.18 -2.61 -14.98
CA ALA A 54 -11.82 -2.14 -15.17
C ALA A 54 -11.83 -0.69 -15.65
N MET A 55 -10.94 0.13 -15.09
CA MET A 55 -10.70 1.51 -15.54
C MET A 55 -10.10 1.47 -16.93
N ARG A 56 -10.69 2.22 -17.87
CA ARG A 56 -10.16 2.36 -19.22
C ARG A 56 -8.97 3.32 -19.25
N TYR A 57 -8.12 3.18 -20.22
CA TYR A 57 -6.94 4.02 -20.40
C TYR A 57 -7.27 5.52 -20.45
N GLU A 58 -8.30 5.92 -21.20
CA GLU A 58 -8.70 7.33 -21.36
C GLU A 58 -9.23 7.94 -20.06
N ASP A 59 -9.99 7.14 -19.29
CA ASP A 59 -10.50 7.55 -17.98
C ASP A 59 -9.32 7.72 -17.00
N PHE A 60 -8.37 6.77 -16.98
CA PHE A 60 -7.18 6.87 -16.17
C PHE A 60 -6.38 8.15 -16.42
N ILE A 61 -6.10 8.48 -17.69
CA ILE A 61 -5.35 9.70 -18.04
C ILE A 61 -6.08 10.95 -17.53
N THR A 62 -7.40 11.01 -17.71
CA THR A 62 -8.22 12.12 -17.25
C THR A 62 -8.13 12.28 -15.73
N TYR A 63 -8.27 11.18 -15.00
CA TYR A 63 -8.20 11.19 -13.54
C TYR A 63 -6.79 11.48 -13.02
N ALA A 64 -5.75 10.93 -13.64
CA ALA A 64 -4.36 11.18 -13.28
C ALA A 64 -3.98 12.65 -13.47
N LYS A 65 -4.37 13.28 -14.58
CA LYS A 65 -4.16 14.72 -14.80
C LYS A 65 -4.89 15.56 -13.76
N ARG A 66 -6.13 15.22 -13.41
CA ARG A 66 -6.88 15.91 -12.36
C ARG A 66 -6.19 15.81 -11.00
N LEU A 67 -5.75 14.62 -10.63
CA LEU A 67 -4.99 14.38 -9.39
C LEU A 67 -3.68 15.19 -9.35
N ALA A 68 -2.94 15.23 -10.46
CA ALA A 68 -1.71 16.01 -10.56
C ALA A 68 -1.96 17.51 -10.35
N VAL A 69 -3.02 18.07 -10.94
CA VAL A 69 -3.44 19.47 -10.72
C VAL A 69 -3.79 19.72 -9.25
N MET A 70 -4.36 18.75 -8.55
CA MET A 70 -4.66 18.84 -7.12
C MET A 70 -3.41 18.77 -6.24
N GLY A 71 -2.27 18.36 -6.79
CA GLY A 71 -0.98 18.30 -6.08
C GLY A 71 -0.43 16.90 -5.83
N VAL A 72 -1.10 15.85 -6.30
CA VAL A 72 -0.60 14.47 -6.21
C VAL A 72 0.70 14.34 -6.98
N GLN A 73 1.73 13.80 -6.33
CA GLN A 73 3.07 13.60 -6.89
C GLN A 73 3.35 12.12 -7.19
N GLY A 74 2.73 11.20 -6.45
CA GLY A 74 2.96 9.78 -6.58
C GLY A 74 1.68 8.99 -6.83
N PHE A 75 1.73 8.07 -7.80
CA PHE A 75 0.64 7.18 -8.14
C PHE A 75 0.97 5.75 -7.69
N ILE A 76 0.09 5.11 -6.94
CA ILE A 76 0.23 3.73 -6.52
C ILE A 76 -0.86 2.92 -7.22
N LEU A 77 -0.46 2.13 -8.22
CA LEU A 77 -1.34 1.16 -8.84
C LEU A 77 -1.49 -0.04 -7.90
N THR A 78 -2.68 -0.19 -7.35
CA THR A 78 -2.95 -1.20 -6.33
C THR A 78 -4.37 -1.71 -6.49
N GLY A 79 -4.90 -2.43 -5.54
CA GLY A 79 -6.11 -3.05 -5.82
C GLY A 79 -7.29 -2.74 -4.97
N GLY A 80 -8.51 -2.67 -5.47
CA GLY A 80 -9.68 -3.50 -5.32
C GLY A 80 -9.51 -4.92 -5.83
N GLY A 81 -8.87 -5.08 -6.97
CA GLY A 81 -8.43 -6.33 -7.56
C GLY A 81 -6.92 -6.37 -7.83
N GLU A 82 -6.50 -7.13 -8.81
CA GLU A 82 -5.11 -7.21 -9.25
C GLU A 82 -4.87 -6.22 -10.42
N PRO A 83 -4.02 -5.18 -10.26
CA PRO A 83 -3.85 -4.17 -11.28
C PRO A 83 -3.33 -4.71 -12.62
N THR A 84 -2.48 -5.75 -12.63
CA THR A 84 -1.85 -6.29 -13.85
C THR A 84 -2.81 -7.03 -14.78
N ILE A 85 -4.01 -7.37 -14.32
CA ILE A 85 -5.04 -7.99 -15.16
C ILE A 85 -6.01 -7.00 -15.79
N ASN A 86 -5.91 -5.71 -15.46
CA ASN A 86 -6.61 -4.67 -16.22
C ASN A 86 -6.16 -4.74 -17.68
N PRO A 87 -7.08 -4.78 -18.66
CA PRO A 87 -6.73 -4.90 -20.08
C PRO A 87 -5.82 -3.79 -20.62
N ASP A 88 -5.95 -2.58 -20.05
CA ASP A 88 -5.16 -1.40 -20.45
C ASP A 88 -3.93 -1.17 -19.56
N PHE A 89 -3.60 -2.09 -18.64
CA PHE A 89 -2.53 -1.92 -17.67
C PHE A 89 -1.20 -1.46 -18.30
N GLU A 90 -0.77 -2.12 -19.37
CA GLU A 90 0.53 -1.82 -19.99
C GLU A 90 0.54 -0.43 -20.64
N LYS A 91 -0.59 0.00 -21.23
CA LYS A 91 -0.74 1.36 -21.77
C LYS A 91 -0.71 2.41 -20.66
N ILE A 92 -1.41 2.15 -19.55
CA ILE A 92 -1.41 3.01 -18.36
C ILE A 92 -0.01 3.16 -17.79
N ALA A 93 0.69 2.04 -17.58
CA ALA A 93 2.06 2.01 -17.07
C ALA A 93 3.05 2.73 -18.01
N GLY A 94 2.91 2.52 -19.31
CA GLY A 94 3.67 3.22 -20.34
C GLY A 94 3.47 4.74 -20.27
N TRP A 95 2.22 5.18 -20.22
CA TRP A 95 1.89 6.60 -20.13
C TRP A 95 2.45 7.28 -18.87
N LEU A 96 2.35 6.63 -17.71
CA LEU A 96 2.94 7.14 -16.46
C LEU A 96 4.45 7.34 -16.59
N THR A 97 5.13 6.37 -17.19
CA THR A 97 6.59 6.41 -17.39
C THR A 97 6.99 7.50 -18.39
N GLU A 98 6.32 7.58 -19.54
CA GLU A 98 6.59 8.55 -20.62
C GLU A 98 6.34 9.99 -20.18
N ASN A 99 5.37 10.22 -19.29
CA ASN A 99 5.06 11.53 -18.74
C ASN A 99 5.82 11.83 -17.42
N ASN A 100 6.82 11.02 -17.06
CA ASN A 100 7.69 11.20 -15.90
C ASN A 100 6.95 11.30 -14.55
N PHE A 101 5.82 10.63 -14.41
CA PHE A 101 5.15 10.52 -13.13
C PHE A 101 5.90 9.58 -12.18
N GLN A 102 5.95 9.94 -10.90
CA GLN A 102 6.37 9.00 -9.87
C GLN A 102 5.26 7.96 -9.67
N TRP A 103 5.58 6.68 -9.87
CA TRP A 103 4.59 5.65 -9.69
C TRP A 103 5.15 4.32 -9.20
N GLY A 104 4.32 3.55 -8.56
CA GLY A 104 4.66 2.23 -8.07
C GLY A 104 3.49 1.27 -8.19
N ILE A 105 3.76 -0.01 -8.04
CA ILE A 105 2.75 -1.06 -8.12
C ILE A 105 2.86 -2.04 -6.96
N ASN A 106 1.69 -2.39 -6.41
CA ASN A 106 1.52 -3.54 -5.53
C ASN A 106 0.75 -4.62 -6.30
N THR A 107 1.34 -5.81 -6.47
CA THR A 107 0.80 -6.86 -7.33
C THR A 107 0.95 -8.24 -6.68
N ASN A 108 0.06 -9.18 -7.00
CA ASN A 108 0.25 -10.59 -6.67
C ASN A 108 1.26 -11.27 -7.61
N PHE A 109 1.52 -10.65 -8.76
CA PHE A 109 2.52 -11.03 -9.75
C PHE A 109 2.33 -12.43 -10.37
N ASN A 110 1.11 -12.96 -10.36
CA ASN A 110 0.79 -14.18 -11.10
C ASN A 110 0.92 -14.00 -12.62
N LYS A 111 0.81 -12.76 -13.10
CA LYS A 111 1.10 -12.35 -14.48
C LYS A 111 2.42 -11.59 -14.51
N LEU A 112 3.39 -12.05 -15.29
CA LEU A 112 4.61 -11.31 -15.55
C LEU A 112 4.29 -10.08 -16.40
N VAL A 113 4.73 -8.91 -15.92
CA VAL A 113 4.68 -7.64 -16.66
C VAL A 113 6.05 -6.99 -16.66
N LYS A 114 6.46 -6.39 -17.79
CA LYS A 114 7.77 -5.74 -17.98
C LYS A 114 7.55 -4.23 -18.07
N VAL A 115 7.39 -3.58 -16.92
CA VAL A 115 7.10 -2.14 -16.77
C VAL A 115 8.19 -1.47 -15.93
N LYS A 116 8.26 -0.13 -15.96
CA LYS A 116 9.34 0.69 -15.38
C LYS A 116 8.81 1.62 -14.26
N PRO A 117 8.28 1.09 -13.15
CA PRO A 117 7.87 1.90 -12.00
C PRO A 117 9.07 2.34 -11.16
N ASN A 118 8.87 3.29 -10.24
CA ASN A 118 9.86 3.57 -9.20
C ASN A 118 9.99 2.37 -8.22
N TYR A 119 8.88 1.66 -7.95
CA TYR A 119 8.93 0.39 -7.22
C TYR A 119 7.90 -0.61 -7.75
N LEU A 120 8.28 -1.89 -7.74
CA LEU A 120 7.39 -3.03 -7.93
C LEU A 120 7.44 -3.90 -6.68
N LYS A 121 6.32 -4.01 -5.99
CA LYS A 121 6.21 -4.79 -4.76
C LYS A 121 5.30 -5.99 -4.97
N VAL A 122 5.88 -7.18 -4.87
CA VAL A 122 5.17 -8.44 -4.98
C VAL A 122 4.61 -8.85 -3.62
N SER A 123 3.31 -9.05 -3.55
CA SER A 123 2.62 -9.59 -2.39
C SER A 123 2.75 -11.11 -2.39
N LEU A 124 3.92 -11.64 -1.98
CA LEU A 124 4.24 -13.07 -2.04
C LEU A 124 3.64 -13.85 -0.85
N ASP A 125 3.90 -13.38 0.37
CA ASP A 125 3.41 -13.86 1.68
C ASP A 125 3.74 -15.32 2.04
N ALA A 126 4.18 -16.15 1.11
CA ALA A 126 4.26 -17.60 1.23
C ALA A 126 5.68 -18.15 1.12
N TYR A 127 5.85 -19.39 1.53
CA TYR A 127 7.11 -20.15 1.53
C TYR A 127 6.99 -21.53 0.86
N SER A 128 5.81 -21.89 0.35
CA SER A 128 5.54 -23.10 -0.43
C SER A 128 4.24 -22.95 -1.22
N ASN A 129 3.95 -23.87 -2.15
CA ASN A 129 2.68 -23.88 -2.87
C ASN A 129 1.48 -24.02 -1.91
N GLU A 130 1.58 -24.89 -0.89
CA GLU A 130 0.53 -25.11 0.10
C GLU A 130 0.26 -23.84 0.90
N SER A 131 1.33 -23.15 1.37
CA SER A 131 1.18 -21.90 2.11
C SER A 131 0.63 -20.78 1.23
N TYR A 132 1.00 -20.74 -0.06
CA TYR A 132 0.46 -19.78 -1.01
C TYR A 132 -1.03 -20.01 -1.26
N GLU A 133 -1.43 -21.25 -1.46
CA GLU A 133 -2.84 -21.61 -1.66
C GLU A 133 -3.68 -21.27 -0.42
N GLN A 134 -3.18 -21.54 0.77
CA GLN A 134 -3.84 -21.16 2.04
C GLN A 134 -3.98 -19.64 2.21
N LEU A 135 -2.94 -18.88 1.81
CA LEU A 135 -2.88 -17.43 2.02
C LEU A 135 -3.48 -16.64 0.84
N ARG A 136 -3.42 -17.18 -0.37
CA ARG A 136 -3.78 -16.46 -1.60
C ARG A 136 -4.95 -17.09 -2.36
N GLY A 137 -5.38 -18.29 -1.95
CA GLY A 137 -6.54 -19.01 -2.51
C GLY A 137 -6.31 -19.59 -3.89
N VAL A 138 -5.08 -19.70 -4.34
CA VAL A 138 -4.65 -20.29 -5.61
C VAL A 138 -3.25 -20.90 -5.46
N ALA A 139 -2.94 -21.95 -6.22
CA ALA A 139 -1.63 -22.60 -6.23
C ALA A 139 -0.71 -21.96 -7.30
N ALA A 140 -0.03 -20.87 -6.94
CA ALA A 140 0.80 -20.11 -7.89
C ALA A 140 2.18 -19.69 -7.35
N TYR A 141 2.65 -20.27 -6.25
CA TYR A 141 3.91 -19.87 -5.61
C TYR A 141 5.11 -19.94 -6.56
N GLU A 142 5.30 -21.08 -7.24
CA GLU A 142 6.42 -21.25 -8.16
C GLU A 142 6.30 -20.31 -9.36
N THR A 143 5.09 -20.14 -9.91
CA THR A 143 4.87 -19.18 -10.99
C THR A 143 5.29 -17.76 -10.61
N VAL A 144 4.90 -17.32 -9.40
CA VAL A 144 5.27 -15.99 -8.91
C VAL A 144 6.77 -15.87 -8.71
N ARG A 145 7.43 -16.89 -8.16
CA ARG A 145 8.91 -16.90 -8.01
C ARG A 145 9.62 -16.81 -9.36
N GLU A 146 9.18 -17.57 -10.35
CA GLU A 146 9.75 -17.50 -11.71
C GLU A 146 9.52 -16.14 -12.36
N ASN A 147 8.35 -15.54 -12.16
CA ASN A 147 8.06 -14.19 -12.63
C ASN A 147 8.97 -13.15 -11.95
N ILE A 148 9.25 -13.29 -10.65
CA ILE A 148 10.19 -12.43 -9.92
C ILE A 148 11.60 -12.55 -10.50
N LYS A 149 12.10 -13.77 -10.72
CA LYS A 149 13.43 -14.01 -11.32
C LYS A 149 13.52 -13.41 -12.73
N ALA A 150 12.49 -13.64 -13.55
CA ALA A 150 12.43 -13.12 -14.92
C ALA A 150 12.40 -11.58 -14.95
N TYR A 151 11.64 -10.95 -14.05
CA TYR A 151 11.60 -9.50 -13.93
C TYR A 151 12.92 -8.94 -13.38
N ALA A 152 13.53 -9.56 -12.37
CA ALA A 152 14.82 -9.16 -11.82
C ALA A 152 15.92 -9.13 -12.88
N ALA A 153 15.98 -10.17 -13.70
CA ALA A 153 16.91 -10.21 -14.83
C ALA A 153 16.63 -9.10 -15.85
N TRP A 154 15.36 -8.91 -16.25
CA TRP A 154 14.98 -7.89 -17.22
C TRP A 154 15.22 -6.46 -16.70
N LYS A 155 14.93 -6.18 -15.42
CA LYS A 155 15.07 -4.84 -14.86
C LYS A 155 16.50 -4.34 -14.82
N LYS A 156 17.50 -5.23 -14.69
CA LYS A 156 18.92 -4.86 -14.67
C LYS A 156 19.34 -4.09 -15.91
N GLU A 157 18.81 -4.47 -17.06
CA GLU A 157 19.14 -3.84 -18.33
C GLU A 157 18.17 -2.72 -18.72
N ASN A 158 16.86 -2.90 -18.40
CA ASN A 158 15.80 -2.07 -18.95
C ASN A 158 15.25 -1.02 -17.97
N SER A 159 15.41 -1.23 -16.66
CA SER A 159 14.89 -0.35 -15.61
C SER A 159 15.69 -0.47 -14.30
N PRO A 160 16.99 -0.18 -14.31
CA PRO A 160 17.88 -0.36 -13.14
C PRO A 160 17.45 0.50 -11.93
N GLY A 161 16.71 1.59 -12.17
CA GLY A 161 16.18 2.47 -11.13
C GLY A 161 14.91 1.95 -10.42
N THR A 162 14.30 0.86 -10.91
CA THR A 162 13.14 0.26 -10.24
C THR A 162 13.57 -0.51 -9.00
N SER A 163 12.97 -0.22 -7.85
CA SER A 163 13.11 -1.05 -6.65
C SER A 163 12.15 -2.24 -6.73
N LEU A 164 12.70 -3.47 -6.85
CA LEU A 164 11.93 -4.71 -6.80
C LEU A 164 11.90 -5.25 -5.37
N GLY A 165 10.74 -5.47 -4.81
CA GLY A 165 10.63 -6.04 -3.48
C GLY A 165 9.55 -7.11 -3.35
N ILE A 166 9.74 -7.98 -2.35
CA ILE A 166 8.73 -8.94 -1.91
C ILE A 166 8.22 -8.57 -0.52
N GLN A 167 6.97 -8.91 -0.27
CA GLN A 167 6.31 -8.61 1.00
C GLN A 167 5.77 -9.88 1.63
N GLN A 168 5.88 -9.95 2.96
CA GLN A 168 5.12 -10.89 3.78
C GLN A 168 4.16 -10.12 4.72
N LEU A 169 2.89 -10.51 4.74
CA LEU A 169 1.96 -10.21 5.83
C LEU A 169 2.16 -11.28 6.91
N VAL A 170 2.82 -10.88 8.00
CA VAL A 170 3.21 -11.82 9.06
C VAL A 170 2.04 -12.07 9.99
N LYS A 171 1.69 -13.35 10.18
CA LYS A 171 0.65 -13.79 11.11
C LYS A 171 1.25 -14.30 12.41
N GLU A 172 2.27 -15.14 12.31
CA GLU A 172 2.91 -15.81 13.43
C GLU A 172 4.44 -15.61 13.34
N PRO A 173 5.17 -15.55 14.48
CA PRO A 173 6.61 -15.33 14.46
C PRO A 173 7.41 -16.34 13.63
N GLU A 174 6.98 -17.61 13.64
CA GLU A 174 7.68 -18.70 12.93
C GLU A 174 7.63 -18.52 11.41
N ASP A 175 6.60 -17.86 10.87
CA ASP A 175 6.43 -17.65 9.44
C ASP A 175 7.49 -16.72 8.87
N VAL A 176 8.06 -15.82 9.69
CA VAL A 176 9.13 -14.88 9.27
C VAL A 176 10.33 -15.65 8.73
N LYS A 177 10.85 -16.61 9.53
CA LYS A 177 12.02 -17.40 9.14
C LYS A 177 11.72 -18.31 7.96
N ARG A 178 10.53 -18.97 7.96
CA ARG A 178 10.10 -19.82 6.84
C ARG A 178 10.07 -19.05 5.53
N PHE A 179 9.46 -17.87 5.54
CA PHE A 179 9.40 -17.00 4.37
C PHE A 179 10.80 -16.58 3.90
N TYR A 180 11.63 -16.12 4.80
CA TYR A 180 12.99 -15.68 4.47
C TYR A 180 13.82 -16.80 3.82
N TYR A 181 13.91 -17.96 4.48
CA TYR A 181 14.75 -19.05 3.97
C TYR A 181 14.25 -19.62 2.64
N ALA A 182 12.95 -19.61 2.41
CA ALA A 182 12.37 -20.05 1.15
C ALA A 182 12.57 -19.06 -0.01
N ASN A 183 12.83 -17.77 0.27
CA ASN A 183 12.85 -16.71 -0.74
C ASN A 183 14.15 -15.90 -0.79
N LYS A 184 15.14 -16.17 0.08
CA LYS A 184 16.40 -15.41 0.13
C LYS A 184 17.27 -15.53 -1.13
N ASP A 185 17.02 -16.55 -1.95
CA ASP A 185 17.66 -16.77 -3.26
C ASP A 185 17.12 -15.83 -4.36
N LEU A 186 15.98 -15.19 -4.14
CA LEU A 186 15.42 -14.24 -5.08
C LEU A 186 16.26 -12.96 -5.14
N ASP A 187 16.57 -12.52 -6.35
CA ASP A 187 17.31 -11.29 -6.60
C ASP A 187 16.38 -10.08 -6.53
N VAL A 188 16.08 -9.67 -5.30
CA VAL A 188 15.22 -8.54 -4.97
C VAL A 188 15.99 -7.49 -4.18
N ASP A 189 15.58 -6.23 -4.29
CA ASP A 189 16.22 -5.12 -3.60
C ASP A 189 15.80 -5.04 -2.13
N TYR A 190 14.61 -5.56 -1.77
CA TYR A 190 14.15 -5.62 -0.38
C TYR A 190 13.11 -6.71 -0.12
N MET A 191 13.07 -7.16 1.13
CA MET A 191 12.04 -8.04 1.69
C MET A 191 11.38 -7.32 2.86
N VAL A 192 10.09 -6.99 2.75
CA VAL A 192 9.39 -6.24 3.80
C VAL A 192 8.40 -7.10 4.57
N PHE A 193 8.55 -7.11 5.89
CA PHE A 193 7.69 -7.81 6.83
C PHE A 193 6.67 -6.84 7.43
N ARG A 194 5.39 -7.08 7.21
CA ARG A 194 4.29 -6.20 7.59
C ARG A 194 3.32 -6.87 8.55
N PRO A 195 2.67 -6.10 9.45
CA PRO A 195 1.55 -6.63 10.22
C PRO A 195 0.35 -6.89 9.31
N VAL A 196 -0.47 -7.90 9.68
CA VAL A 196 -1.74 -8.14 9.01
C VAL A 196 -2.69 -6.97 9.28
N GLU A 197 -3.29 -6.45 8.23
CA GLU A 197 -4.19 -5.29 8.27
C GLU A 197 -5.66 -5.70 8.17
N SER A 198 -6.02 -6.87 8.67
CA SER A 198 -7.43 -7.24 8.74
C SER A 198 -8.05 -6.79 10.06
N THR A 199 -9.29 -6.37 10.01
CA THR A 199 -10.06 -5.96 11.19
C THR A 199 -10.31 -7.11 12.17
N ALA A 200 -10.28 -8.34 11.68
CA ALA A 200 -10.46 -9.53 12.51
C ALA A 200 -9.17 -9.84 13.29
N GLY A 201 -9.03 -9.26 14.45
CA GLY A 201 -7.95 -9.57 15.36
C GLY A 201 -6.89 -8.49 15.46
N SER A 202 -7.36 -7.31 15.75
CA SER A 202 -6.55 -6.14 16.06
C SER A 202 -5.45 -6.43 17.06
N TYR A 203 -4.21 -6.09 16.72
CA TYR A 203 -3.07 -6.08 17.64
C TYR A 203 -3.30 -5.18 18.85
N TYR A 204 -4.17 -4.18 18.75
CA TYR A 204 -4.45 -3.23 19.84
C TYR A 204 -5.19 -3.83 21.03
N ARG A 205 -5.95 -4.92 20.80
CA ARG A 205 -6.88 -5.48 21.80
C ARG A 205 -6.47 -6.86 22.32
N ASP A 206 -5.46 -7.48 21.73
CA ASP A 206 -5.05 -8.84 22.04
C ASP A 206 -3.60 -8.88 22.55
N GLU A 207 -3.43 -9.15 23.82
CA GLU A 207 -2.13 -9.19 24.49
C GLU A 207 -1.21 -10.31 23.94
N ARG A 208 -1.75 -11.41 23.42
CA ARG A 208 -0.96 -12.42 22.72
C ARG A 208 -0.37 -11.84 21.46
N LYS A 209 -1.18 -11.18 20.63
CA LYS A 209 -0.71 -10.56 19.40
C LYS A 209 0.29 -9.43 19.63
N LYS A 210 0.19 -8.71 20.73
CA LYS A 210 1.24 -7.75 21.13
C LYS A 210 2.57 -8.43 21.40
N ARG A 211 2.56 -9.56 22.15
CA ARG A 211 3.79 -10.34 22.39
C ARG A 211 4.36 -10.90 21.10
N ASP A 212 3.53 -11.50 20.25
CA ASP A 212 3.93 -12.01 18.94
C ASP A 212 4.54 -10.90 18.08
N ALA A 213 3.99 -9.68 18.14
CA ALA A 213 4.53 -8.52 17.44
C ALA A 213 5.95 -8.14 17.91
N GLU A 214 6.20 -8.15 19.21
CA GLU A 214 7.55 -7.88 19.75
C GLU A 214 8.55 -8.98 19.36
N GLU A 215 8.12 -10.23 19.35
CA GLU A 215 8.94 -11.35 18.88
C GLU A 215 9.24 -11.24 17.39
N ILE A 216 8.25 -10.91 16.55
CA ILE A 216 8.43 -10.68 15.12
C ILE A 216 9.43 -9.55 14.88
N LYS A 217 9.28 -8.41 15.56
CA LYS A 217 10.22 -7.28 15.45
C LYS A 217 11.65 -7.73 15.74
N LYS A 218 11.84 -8.49 16.81
CA LYS A 218 13.15 -9.02 17.19
C LYS A 218 13.72 -9.93 16.12
N ILE A 219 12.95 -10.92 15.65
CA ILE A 219 13.38 -11.85 14.60
C ILE A 219 13.79 -11.11 13.33
N VAL A 220 12.97 -10.16 12.86
CA VAL A 220 13.27 -9.39 11.65
C VAL A 220 14.51 -8.51 11.85
N SER A 221 14.64 -7.86 13.02
CA SER A 221 15.80 -7.02 13.33
C SER A 221 17.10 -7.84 13.38
N ASP A 222 17.07 -9.01 13.97
CA ASP A 222 18.24 -9.92 14.03
C ASP A 222 18.63 -10.37 12.60
N MET A 223 17.67 -10.75 11.76
CA MET A 223 17.92 -11.14 10.36
C MET A 223 18.44 -9.98 9.51
N ALA A 224 17.99 -8.77 9.75
CA ALA A 224 18.42 -7.56 9.06
C ALA A 224 19.88 -7.17 9.37
N MET A 225 20.50 -7.74 10.39
CA MET A 225 21.94 -7.58 10.66
C MET A 225 22.79 -8.37 9.66
N ASP A 226 22.26 -9.47 9.16
CA ASP A 226 22.96 -10.39 8.25
C ASP A 226 22.57 -10.17 6.78
N ASP A 227 21.38 -9.62 6.51
CA ASP A 227 20.86 -9.34 5.16
C ASP A 227 20.19 -7.97 5.10
N GLU A 228 20.89 -6.99 4.49
CA GLU A 228 20.42 -5.61 4.39
C GLU A 228 19.11 -5.43 3.61
N ARG A 229 18.70 -6.44 2.83
CA ARG A 229 17.40 -6.45 2.12
C ARG A 229 16.22 -6.64 3.07
N VAL A 230 16.45 -7.24 4.23
CA VAL A 230 15.41 -7.51 5.22
C VAL A 230 14.99 -6.21 5.90
N THR A 231 13.70 -5.91 5.85
CA THR A 231 13.17 -4.63 6.31
C THR A 231 11.90 -4.82 7.13
N LEU A 232 11.87 -4.23 8.31
CA LEU A 232 10.66 -4.14 9.12
C LEU A 232 9.78 -3.00 8.62
N ASN A 233 8.48 -3.24 8.42
CA ASN A 233 7.57 -2.17 8.06
C ASN A 233 7.30 -1.25 9.27
N PHE A 234 7.36 0.06 9.08
CA PHE A 234 7.13 1.06 10.14
C PHE A 234 5.80 0.90 10.90
N LYS A 235 4.81 0.25 10.30
CA LYS A 235 3.51 0.00 10.93
C LYS A 235 3.59 -0.89 12.17
N TRP A 236 4.67 -1.64 12.35
CA TRP A 236 4.92 -2.37 13.59
C TRP A 236 5.13 -1.43 14.80
N GLY A 237 5.53 -0.19 14.57
CA GLY A 237 5.59 0.86 15.60
C GLY A 237 4.26 1.55 15.86
N LEU A 238 3.22 1.28 15.06
CA LEU A 238 1.90 1.92 15.13
C LEU A 238 0.81 0.98 15.64
N LEU A 239 1.18 -0.05 16.39
CA LEU A 239 0.23 -1.03 16.93
C LEU A 239 -0.64 -0.45 18.07
N ASP A 240 -0.12 0.55 18.81
CA ASP A 240 -0.85 1.28 19.84
C ASP A 240 -1.28 2.64 19.29
N ARG A 241 -2.55 2.73 18.92
CA ARG A 241 -3.12 3.94 18.36
C ARG A 241 -3.72 4.85 19.44
N GLN A 242 -3.50 6.15 19.32
CA GLN A 242 -3.99 7.17 20.25
C GLN A 242 -5.06 8.09 19.65
N GLU A 243 -5.28 8.07 18.33
CA GLU A 243 -6.25 8.94 17.68
C GLU A 243 -7.66 8.35 17.71
N GLU A 244 -8.62 9.22 17.98
CA GLU A 244 -10.04 8.88 17.94
C GLU A 244 -10.67 9.17 16.57
N ARG A 245 -10.08 10.08 15.79
CA ARG A 245 -10.61 10.54 14.50
C ARG A 245 -9.51 10.65 13.45
N CYS A 246 -9.83 10.22 12.23
CA CYS A 246 -8.97 10.43 11.08
C CYS A 246 -9.38 11.71 10.35
N THR A 247 -8.51 12.72 10.39
CA THR A 247 -8.74 14.05 9.81
C THR A 247 -7.81 14.33 8.60
N ALA A 248 -6.75 13.55 8.42
CA ALA A 248 -5.74 13.74 7.37
C ALA A 248 -5.85 12.74 6.21
N SER A 249 -6.97 12.00 6.08
CA SER A 249 -7.16 11.01 5.01
C SER A 249 -7.07 11.59 3.60
N TRP A 250 -7.28 12.89 3.46
CA TRP A 250 -7.19 13.64 2.20
C TRP A 250 -5.75 13.76 1.67
N ALA A 251 -4.75 13.65 2.52
CA ALA A 251 -3.34 13.69 2.10
C ALA A 251 -2.97 12.51 1.17
N GLN A 252 -3.77 11.43 1.24
CA GLN A 252 -3.72 10.32 0.32
C GLN A 252 -5.08 10.16 -0.37
N MET A 253 -5.14 10.42 -1.66
CA MET A 253 -6.32 10.12 -2.46
C MET A 253 -6.45 8.61 -2.66
N ALA A 254 -7.67 8.12 -2.78
CA ALA A 254 -7.93 6.73 -3.12
C ALA A 254 -9.10 6.68 -4.12
N LEU A 255 -8.86 6.11 -5.29
CA LEU A 255 -9.84 6.02 -6.38
C LEU A 255 -10.12 4.56 -6.71
N ASN A 256 -11.40 4.25 -6.93
CA ASN A 256 -11.78 2.96 -7.50
C ASN A 256 -11.78 3.00 -9.04
N GLU A 257 -12.10 1.88 -9.67
CA GLU A 257 -12.09 1.70 -11.13
C GLU A 257 -13.09 2.57 -11.90
N LYS A 258 -14.03 3.17 -11.17
CA LYS A 258 -15.03 4.11 -11.73
C LYS A 258 -14.62 5.59 -11.60
N GLY A 259 -13.50 5.88 -10.94
CA GLY A 259 -13.09 7.24 -10.59
C GLY A 259 -13.78 7.81 -9.36
N GLU A 260 -14.51 6.98 -8.62
CA GLU A 260 -15.09 7.39 -7.34
C GLU A 260 -13.98 7.51 -6.29
N VAL A 261 -14.01 8.62 -5.55
CA VAL A 261 -13.07 8.92 -4.47
C VAL A 261 -13.56 8.27 -3.19
N MET A 262 -12.79 7.30 -2.73
CA MET A 262 -13.03 6.59 -1.47
C MET A 262 -12.52 7.40 -0.28
N TYR A 263 -13.08 7.17 0.91
CA TYR A 263 -12.55 7.77 2.14
C TYR A 263 -11.06 7.44 2.32
N CYS A 264 -10.68 6.19 2.22
CA CYS A 264 -9.29 5.70 2.13
C CYS A 264 -9.27 4.29 1.55
N CYS A 265 -8.09 3.77 1.24
CA CYS A 265 -7.93 2.42 0.71
C CYS A 265 -8.38 1.30 1.67
N HIS A 266 -8.57 1.59 2.97
CA HIS A 266 -9.11 0.64 3.96
C HIS A 266 -10.61 0.79 4.20
N LYS A 267 -11.25 1.80 3.61
CA LYS A 267 -12.70 2.03 3.65
C LYS A 267 -13.24 2.23 2.23
N PRO A 268 -13.11 1.21 1.35
CA PRO A 268 -13.41 1.35 -0.07
C PRO A 268 -14.90 1.56 -0.35
N TYR A 269 -15.78 1.15 0.57
CA TYR A 269 -17.23 1.32 0.43
C TYR A 269 -17.73 2.71 0.87
N GLN A 270 -16.87 3.52 1.51
CA GLN A 270 -17.21 4.88 1.90
C GLN A 270 -16.82 5.85 0.78
N ILE A 271 -17.73 6.07 -0.16
CA ILE A 271 -17.53 6.98 -1.29
C ILE A 271 -17.79 8.42 -0.85
N ILE A 272 -16.88 9.33 -1.21
CA ILE A 272 -16.95 10.77 -0.92
C ILE A 272 -17.55 11.54 -2.10
N GLY A 273 -17.29 11.09 -3.33
CA GLY A 273 -17.74 11.70 -4.57
C GLY A 273 -16.96 11.14 -5.75
N HIS A 274 -16.98 11.82 -6.88
CA HIS A 274 -16.21 11.45 -8.06
C HIS A 274 -15.02 12.38 -8.25
N ILE A 275 -13.90 11.90 -8.79
CA ILE A 275 -12.67 12.70 -8.97
C ILE A 275 -12.89 13.94 -9.85
N MET A 276 -13.89 13.90 -10.71
CA MET A 276 -14.24 15.03 -11.59
C MET A 276 -15.15 16.07 -10.92
N ASP A 277 -15.65 15.84 -9.71
CA ASP A 277 -16.38 16.86 -8.96
C ASP A 277 -15.45 18.05 -8.70
N GLU A 278 -15.95 19.28 -8.91
CA GLU A 278 -15.13 20.49 -8.71
C GLU A 278 -14.65 20.65 -7.28
N ASP A 279 -15.50 20.29 -6.32
CA ASP A 279 -15.30 20.44 -4.88
C ASP A 279 -14.77 19.16 -4.17
N ILE A 280 -14.34 18.14 -4.93
CA ILE A 280 -13.96 16.83 -4.37
C ILE A 280 -12.88 16.91 -3.29
N LEU A 281 -11.89 17.78 -3.45
CA LEU A 281 -10.85 17.96 -2.43
C LEU A 281 -11.42 18.55 -1.15
N ALA A 282 -12.31 19.54 -1.26
CA ALA A 282 -12.98 20.14 -0.10
C ALA A 282 -13.88 19.10 0.61
N LYS A 283 -14.64 18.31 -0.13
CA LYS A 283 -15.44 17.20 0.41
C LYS A 283 -14.54 16.19 1.13
N LYS A 284 -13.42 15.83 0.53
CA LYS A 284 -12.46 14.88 1.09
C LYS A 284 -11.81 15.40 2.38
N MET A 285 -11.49 16.69 2.45
CA MET A 285 -10.95 17.35 3.65
C MET A 285 -11.99 17.46 4.78
N ALA A 286 -13.24 17.71 4.43
CA ALA A 286 -14.33 17.78 5.39
C ALA A 286 -14.74 16.40 5.92
N ALA A 287 -14.40 15.33 5.19
CA ALA A 287 -14.74 13.97 5.59
C ALA A 287 -13.88 13.54 6.80
N VAL A 288 -14.53 13.29 7.91
CA VAL A 288 -13.91 12.80 9.15
C VAL A 288 -14.53 11.46 9.50
N THR A 289 -13.72 10.50 9.89
CA THR A 289 -14.21 9.20 10.33
C THR A 289 -13.80 8.90 11.76
N ASP A 290 -14.71 8.28 12.50
CA ASP A 290 -14.43 7.66 13.78
C ASP A 290 -13.49 6.46 13.57
N MET A 291 -12.39 6.44 14.29
CA MET A 291 -11.38 5.42 14.20
C MET A 291 -11.63 4.23 15.13
N SER A 292 -12.65 4.27 15.99
CA SER A 292 -13.02 3.14 16.87
C SER A 292 -13.26 1.85 16.09
N MET A 293 -13.75 1.98 14.84
CA MET A 293 -13.98 0.87 13.91
C MET A 293 -12.83 0.64 12.93
N CYS A 294 -11.67 1.28 13.13
CA CYS A 294 -10.50 1.17 12.27
C CYS A 294 -9.36 0.48 13.01
N ASP A 295 -9.35 -0.83 12.97
CA ASP A 295 -8.44 -1.70 13.74
C ASP A 295 -7.14 -2.03 12.99
N ILE A 296 -6.58 -1.08 12.24
CA ILE A 296 -5.39 -1.33 11.46
C ILE A 296 -4.23 -0.39 11.84
N PRO A 297 -2.98 -0.88 11.83
CA PRO A 297 -1.81 -0.02 11.84
C PRO A 297 -1.79 0.83 10.57
N CYS A 298 -2.03 2.14 10.70
CA CYS A 298 -2.28 3.00 9.54
C CYS A 298 -1.15 4.00 9.31
N ARG A 299 -0.72 4.15 8.05
CA ARG A 299 0.24 5.18 7.65
C ARG A 299 -0.25 6.63 7.88
N MET A 300 -1.54 6.82 8.12
CA MET A 300 -2.10 8.13 8.43
C MET A 300 -2.07 8.49 9.92
N THR A 301 -1.65 7.57 10.79
CA THR A 301 -1.54 7.82 12.23
C THR A 301 -0.64 9.02 12.53
N ALA A 302 0.61 8.99 12.08
CA ALA A 302 1.53 10.10 12.32
C ALA A 302 1.09 11.42 11.64
N PRO A 303 0.67 11.45 10.36
CA PRO A 303 0.08 12.66 9.77
C PRO A 303 -1.11 13.23 10.54
N ASN A 304 -2.01 12.39 11.04
CA ASN A 304 -3.14 12.86 11.86
C ASN A 304 -2.68 13.57 13.13
N LEU A 305 -1.69 12.99 13.83
CA LEU A 305 -1.14 13.59 15.05
C LEU A 305 -0.46 14.93 14.76
N GLU A 306 0.38 14.99 13.72
CA GLU A 306 1.11 16.20 13.38
C GLU A 306 0.18 17.31 12.88
N VAL A 307 -0.80 17.02 12.03
CA VAL A 307 -1.81 18.00 11.61
C VAL A 307 -2.56 18.55 12.81
N LYS A 308 -2.96 17.69 13.76
CA LYS A 308 -3.62 18.12 14.99
C LYS A 308 -2.76 19.05 15.85
N LYS A 309 -1.48 18.72 16.03
CA LYS A 309 -0.52 19.56 16.76
C LYS A 309 -0.36 20.92 16.09
N MET A 310 -0.19 20.97 14.78
CA MET A 310 -0.02 22.20 14.01
C MET A 310 -1.29 23.06 14.04
N GLU A 311 -2.48 22.47 14.02
CA GLU A 311 -3.73 23.21 14.14
C GLU A 311 -3.92 23.81 15.54
N GLN A 312 -3.47 23.09 16.58
CA GLN A 312 -3.47 23.60 17.95
C GLN A 312 -2.47 24.76 18.12
N ALA A 313 -1.27 24.63 17.56
CA ALA A 313 -0.21 25.65 17.63
C ALA A 313 -0.58 26.96 16.90
N ARG A 314 -1.49 26.91 15.89
CA ARG A 314 -1.88 28.12 15.13
C ARG A 314 -2.57 29.20 15.93
N LYS A 315 -3.15 28.89 17.09
CA LYS A 315 -3.79 29.89 17.94
C LYS A 315 -2.81 30.89 18.54
N ASP A 316 -1.57 30.45 18.76
CA ASP A 316 -0.51 31.22 19.41
C ASP A 316 0.78 31.29 18.57
N ALA A 317 0.68 31.08 17.26
CA ALA A 317 1.81 30.93 16.35
C ALA A 317 2.72 32.19 16.23
N CYS A 318 2.27 33.35 16.75
CA CYS A 318 3.06 34.59 16.79
C CYS A 318 3.91 34.71 18.06
N PHE A 319 3.75 33.79 19.01
CA PHE A 319 4.44 33.84 20.31
C PHE A 319 5.27 32.57 20.47
N ILE A 320 6.52 32.64 20.08
CA ILE A 320 7.50 31.54 20.26
C ILE A 320 8.28 31.82 21.54
#